data_c6cc3a515d02bfa35c934f6999074e19
#
_entry.id   c6cc3a515d02bfa35c934f6999074e19
#
_cell.length_a   1.000
_cell.length_b   1.000
_cell.length_c   1.000
_cell.angle_alpha   90.00
_cell.angle_beta   90.00
_cell.angle_gamma   90.00
#
_symmetry.space_group_name_H-M   'P 1'
#
loop_
_entity.id
_entity.type
_entity.pdbx_description
1 polymer ?
#
loop_
_entity_poly.entity_id
_entity_poly.type
_entity_poly.pdbx_seq_one_letter_code
_entity_poly.pdbx_strand_id
1 'polypeptide(L)'
;MTRADYALTLFRLLPVLFVTAGAMVYVAWVEGSDAYALRNMAPILAVILLSVITLRRGGGSWRGAGWQWPLGTLGFAVPALGLSLYLHYGYTVDLNGMYSESVYPREVFRFLPLYTAVAGAIGFAIGWIAGRNV
;
A
#
# COMPACT_ATOMS: atom_id res chain seq x y z
N MET A 1 7.70 -7.69 -24.14
CA MET A 1 6.23 -7.86 -23.93
C MET A 1 5.48 -7.40 -25.16
N THR A 2 4.50 -8.19 -25.60
CA THR A 2 3.60 -7.86 -26.72
C THR A 2 2.47 -6.93 -26.25
N ARG A 3 1.66 -6.43 -27.19
CA ARG A 3 0.46 -5.65 -26.84
C ARG A 3 -0.51 -6.48 -25.98
N ALA A 4 -0.64 -7.78 -26.28
CA ALA A 4 -1.48 -8.67 -25.50
C ALA A 4 -0.99 -8.81 -24.07
N ASP A 5 0.33 -8.84 -23.85
CA ASP A 5 0.90 -8.93 -22.51
C ASP A 5 0.65 -7.66 -21.70
N TYR A 6 0.72 -6.49 -22.34
CA TYR A 6 0.38 -5.23 -21.69
C TYR A 6 -1.10 -5.17 -21.31
N ALA A 7 -1.98 -5.60 -22.24
CA ALA A 7 -3.42 -5.63 -21.97
C ALA A 7 -3.75 -6.59 -20.81
N LEU A 8 -3.12 -7.77 -20.79
CA LEU A 8 -3.31 -8.74 -19.72
C LEU A 8 -2.80 -8.21 -18.38
N THR A 9 -1.63 -7.56 -18.38
CA THR A 9 -1.07 -6.92 -17.18
C THR A 9 -2.03 -5.87 -16.64
N LEU A 10 -2.54 -5.00 -17.49
CA LEU A 10 -3.49 -3.97 -17.09
C LEU A 10 -4.77 -4.59 -16.51
N PHE A 11 -5.30 -5.60 -17.20
CA PHE A 11 -6.52 -6.29 -16.73
C PHE A 11 -6.32 -6.89 -15.33
N ARG A 12 -5.19 -7.56 -15.11
CA ARG A 12 -4.89 -8.18 -13.81
C ARG A 12 -4.55 -7.17 -12.72
N LEU A 13 -4.12 -5.98 -13.12
CA LEU A 13 -3.86 -4.88 -12.19
C LEU A 13 -5.14 -4.18 -11.71
N LEU A 14 -6.26 -4.34 -12.41
CA LEU A 14 -7.50 -3.62 -12.09
C LEU A 14 -7.96 -3.77 -10.62
N PRO A 15 -7.97 -4.97 -10.01
CA PRO A 15 -8.35 -5.09 -8.60
C PRO A 15 -7.44 -4.26 -7.67
N VAL A 16 -6.14 -4.23 -7.94
CA VAL A 16 -5.18 -3.43 -7.17
C VAL A 16 -5.48 -1.94 -7.36
N LEU A 17 -5.71 -1.50 -8.59
CA LEU A 17 -6.04 -0.10 -8.88
C LEU A 17 -7.35 0.29 -8.19
N PHE A 18 -8.32 -0.59 -8.16
CA PHE A 18 -9.60 -0.33 -7.50
C PHE A 18 -9.42 -0.13 -6.00
N VAL A 19 -8.70 -1.03 -5.33
CA VAL A 19 -8.44 -0.94 -3.89
C VAL A 19 -7.60 0.29 -3.57
N THR A 20 -6.55 0.54 -4.35
CA THR A 20 -5.67 1.69 -4.11
C THR A 20 -6.37 3.02 -4.38
N ALA A 21 -7.23 3.08 -5.39
CA ALA A 21 -8.04 4.27 -5.64
C ALA A 21 -8.96 4.58 -4.46
N GLY A 22 -9.60 3.56 -3.89
CA GLY A 22 -10.42 3.71 -2.69
C GLY A 22 -9.60 4.22 -1.49
N ALA A 23 -8.41 3.67 -1.30
CA ALA A 23 -7.50 4.12 -0.26
C ALA A 23 -7.08 5.57 -0.46
N MET A 24 -6.74 5.97 -1.69
CA MET A 24 -6.37 7.35 -2.01
C MET A 24 -7.51 8.34 -1.72
N VAL A 25 -8.74 7.98 -2.10
CA VAL A 25 -9.91 8.81 -1.83
C VAL A 25 -10.11 8.98 -0.33
N TYR A 26 -9.97 7.89 0.43
CA TYR A 26 -10.13 7.95 1.89
C TYR A 26 -9.05 8.84 2.54
N VAL A 27 -7.80 8.67 2.16
CA VAL A 27 -6.69 9.49 2.67
C VAL A 27 -6.92 10.97 2.33
N ALA A 28 -7.30 11.27 1.10
CA ALA A 28 -7.58 12.63 0.68
C ALA A 28 -8.77 13.24 1.43
N TRP A 29 -9.79 12.43 1.70
CA TRP A 29 -10.95 12.87 2.47
C TRP A 29 -10.58 13.19 3.93
N VAL A 30 -9.78 12.35 4.57
CA VAL A 30 -9.37 12.54 5.97
C VAL A 30 -8.42 13.72 6.12
N GLU A 31 -7.40 13.81 5.26
CA GLU A 31 -6.37 14.86 5.37
C GLU A 31 -6.79 16.17 4.71
N GLY A 32 -7.73 16.11 3.78
CA GLY A 32 -8.19 17.29 3.06
C GLY A 32 -7.08 17.95 2.25
N SER A 33 -6.90 19.26 2.44
CA SER A 33 -5.87 20.05 1.76
C SER A 33 -4.54 20.11 2.53
N ASP A 34 -4.31 19.19 3.46
CA ASP A 34 -3.08 19.13 4.24
C ASP A 34 -1.86 18.95 3.32
N ALA A 35 -0.76 19.63 3.70
CA ALA A 35 0.49 19.56 2.93
C ALA A 35 1.08 18.15 2.87
N TYR A 36 0.72 17.27 3.80
CA TYR A 36 1.23 15.91 3.87
C TYR A 36 0.40 14.91 3.07
N ALA A 37 -0.76 15.29 2.55
CA ALA A 37 -1.66 14.36 1.88
C ALA A 37 -0.97 13.65 0.70
N LEU A 38 -0.22 14.37 -0.13
CA LEU A 38 0.51 13.78 -1.25
C LEU A 38 1.61 12.83 -0.78
N ARG A 39 2.36 13.19 0.26
CA ARG A 39 3.37 12.31 0.84
C ARG A 39 2.76 11.01 1.37
N ASN A 40 1.58 11.10 1.94
CA ASN A 40 0.90 9.97 2.55
C ASN A 40 0.24 9.06 1.51
N MET A 41 0.27 9.43 0.24
CA MET A 41 -0.02 8.52 -0.87
C MET A 41 1.14 7.56 -1.16
N ALA A 42 2.34 7.80 -0.62
CA ALA A 42 3.53 7.01 -0.90
C ALA A 42 3.35 5.49 -0.69
N PRO A 43 2.76 5.01 0.43
CA PRO A 43 2.56 3.57 0.59
C PRO A 43 1.60 2.99 -0.45
N ILE A 44 0.61 3.75 -0.88
CA ILE A 44 -0.34 3.34 -1.91
C ILE A 44 0.36 3.21 -3.26
N LEU A 45 1.17 4.21 -3.61
CA LEU A 45 1.96 4.18 -4.85
C LEU A 45 2.97 3.04 -4.84
N ALA A 46 3.57 2.74 -3.69
CA ALA A 46 4.48 1.62 -3.54
C ALA A 46 3.79 0.27 -3.81
N VAL A 47 2.55 0.10 -3.35
CA VAL A 47 1.77 -1.11 -3.62
C VAL A 47 1.49 -1.25 -5.12
N ILE A 48 1.13 -0.16 -5.79
CA ILE A 48 0.91 -0.17 -7.24
C ILE A 48 2.21 -0.55 -7.97
N LEU A 49 3.32 0.07 -7.58
CA LEU A 49 4.61 -0.19 -8.20
C LEU A 49 5.04 -1.66 -8.03
N LEU A 50 4.95 -2.20 -6.82
CA LEU A 50 5.28 -3.60 -6.55
C LEU A 50 4.36 -4.56 -7.33
N SER A 51 3.09 -4.22 -7.47
CA SER A 51 2.14 -5.01 -8.25
C SER A 51 2.51 -5.02 -9.73
N VAL A 52 2.89 -3.87 -10.28
CA VAL A 52 3.34 -3.76 -11.66
C VAL A 52 4.63 -4.58 -11.87
N ILE A 53 5.59 -4.47 -10.97
CA ILE A 53 6.83 -5.23 -11.05
C ILE A 53 6.53 -6.75 -11.01
N THR A 54 5.66 -7.18 -10.11
CA THR A 54 5.28 -8.58 -9.97
C THR A 54 4.69 -9.13 -11.28
N LEU A 55 3.74 -8.39 -11.86
CA LEU A 55 3.10 -8.81 -13.10
C LEU A 55 4.08 -8.81 -14.28
N ARG A 56 4.93 -7.80 -14.37
CA ARG A 56 5.92 -7.73 -15.46
C ARG A 56 6.92 -8.86 -15.37
N ARG A 57 7.41 -9.19 -14.18
CA ARG A 57 8.32 -10.32 -13.99
C ARG A 57 7.66 -11.65 -14.30
N GLY A 58 6.37 -11.76 -14.11
CA GLY A 58 5.59 -12.95 -14.41
C GLY A 58 5.04 -13.01 -15.83
N GLY A 59 5.42 -12.09 -16.72
CA GLY A 59 4.91 -12.06 -18.09
C GLY A 59 3.41 -11.79 -18.15
N GLY A 60 2.88 -10.98 -17.24
CA GLY A 60 1.45 -10.67 -17.10
C GLY A 60 0.72 -11.59 -16.12
N SER A 61 1.41 -12.52 -15.47
CA SER A 61 0.84 -13.42 -14.48
C SER A 61 1.42 -13.12 -13.08
N TRP A 62 0.56 -13.17 -12.06
CA TRP A 62 1.01 -12.97 -10.67
C TRP A 62 2.05 -14.00 -10.24
N ARG A 63 1.92 -15.24 -10.70
CA ARG A 63 2.80 -16.36 -10.32
C ARG A 63 3.82 -16.74 -11.39
N GLY A 64 3.89 -15.98 -12.48
CA GLY A 64 4.75 -16.35 -13.60
C GLY A 64 6.23 -16.44 -13.25
N ALA A 65 6.70 -15.65 -12.27
CA ALA A 65 8.07 -15.70 -11.76
C ALA A 65 8.17 -16.38 -10.39
N GLY A 66 7.18 -17.19 -10.01
CA GLY A 66 7.11 -17.88 -8.72
C GLY A 66 6.26 -17.14 -7.70
N TRP A 67 6.19 -17.66 -6.49
CA TRP A 67 5.35 -17.13 -5.43
C TRP A 67 5.99 -15.99 -4.61
N GLN A 68 7.31 -15.80 -4.71
CA GLN A 68 8.01 -14.81 -3.88
C GLN A 68 7.55 -13.39 -4.15
N TRP A 69 7.42 -13.01 -5.41
CA TRP A 69 6.98 -11.66 -5.77
C TRP A 69 5.54 -11.37 -5.35
N PRO A 70 4.54 -12.23 -5.68
CA PRO A 70 3.18 -11.94 -5.27
C PRO A 70 2.97 -11.98 -3.75
N LEU A 71 3.59 -12.93 -3.04
CA LEU A 71 3.48 -12.98 -1.59
C LEU A 71 4.26 -11.86 -0.91
N GLY A 72 5.40 -11.46 -1.45
CA GLY A 72 6.13 -10.29 -0.98
C GLY A 72 5.30 -9.01 -1.16
N THR A 73 4.71 -8.82 -2.33
CA THR A 73 3.84 -7.66 -2.61
C THR A 73 2.64 -7.63 -1.69
N LEU A 74 1.97 -8.77 -1.49
CA LEU A 74 0.85 -8.87 -0.56
C LEU A 74 1.30 -8.59 0.87
N GLY A 75 2.45 -9.12 1.27
CA GLY A 75 3.04 -8.90 2.58
C GLY A 75 3.43 -7.44 2.83
N PHE A 76 3.78 -6.70 1.77
CA PHE A 76 3.95 -5.25 1.85
C PHE A 76 2.61 -4.54 1.97
N ALA A 77 1.66 -4.89 1.10
CA ALA A 77 0.40 -4.16 0.96
C ALA A 77 -0.46 -4.23 2.23
N VAL A 78 -0.59 -5.40 2.84
CA VAL A 78 -1.47 -5.58 4.00
C VAL A 78 -1.04 -4.70 5.18
N PRO A 79 0.20 -4.76 5.68
CA PRO A 79 0.59 -3.91 6.80
C PRO A 79 0.72 -2.43 6.40
N ALA A 80 1.23 -2.11 5.22
CA ALA A 80 1.41 -0.73 4.80
C ALA A 80 0.07 -0.01 4.64
N LEU A 81 -0.86 -0.58 3.87
CA LEU A 81 -2.19 0.01 3.69
C LEU A 81 -3.02 -0.11 4.98
N GLY A 82 -2.93 -1.23 5.67
CA GLY A 82 -3.65 -1.43 6.93
C GLY A 82 -3.26 -0.41 7.98
N LEU A 83 -1.96 -0.17 8.16
CA LEU A 83 -1.47 0.83 9.11
C LEU A 83 -1.88 2.24 8.68
N SER A 84 -1.74 2.57 7.40
CA SER A 84 -2.15 3.87 6.88
C SER A 84 -3.64 4.13 7.12
N LEU A 85 -4.48 3.18 6.75
CA LEU A 85 -5.94 3.33 6.92
C LEU A 85 -6.33 3.34 8.40
N TYR A 86 -5.67 2.55 9.24
CA TYR A 86 -5.89 2.54 10.67
C TYR A 86 -5.56 3.90 11.30
N LEU A 87 -4.43 4.50 10.95
CA LEU A 87 -4.04 5.80 11.49
C LEU A 87 -4.99 6.91 11.02
N HIS A 88 -5.41 6.87 9.75
CA HIS A 88 -6.40 7.82 9.24
C HIS A 88 -7.77 7.65 9.92
N TYR A 89 -8.21 6.40 10.09
CA TYR A 89 -9.46 6.12 10.78
C TYR A 89 -9.40 6.56 12.24
N GLY A 90 -8.30 6.25 12.94
CA GLY A 90 -8.10 6.65 14.33
C GLY A 90 -8.17 8.17 14.51
N TYR A 91 -7.57 8.91 13.58
CA TYR A 91 -7.65 10.37 13.57
C TYR A 91 -9.09 10.86 13.36
N THR A 92 -9.82 10.25 12.42
CA THR A 92 -11.20 10.64 12.10
C THR A 92 -12.15 10.49 13.28
N VAL A 93 -12.00 9.41 14.06
CA VAL A 93 -12.88 9.12 15.20
C VAL A 93 -12.29 9.56 16.54
N ASP A 94 -11.12 10.19 16.52
CA ASP A 94 -10.39 10.61 17.75
C ASP A 94 -10.25 9.44 18.73
N LEU A 95 -9.68 8.35 18.24
CA LEU A 95 -9.60 7.08 18.97
C LEU A 95 -8.98 7.28 20.35
N ASN A 96 -9.73 6.95 21.41
CA ASN A 96 -9.33 7.09 22.81
C ASN A 96 -8.93 8.52 23.22
N GLY A 97 -9.38 9.53 22.48
CA GLY A 97 -9.05 10.93 22.76
C GLY A 97 -7.61 11.31 22.48
N MET A 98 -6.85 10.45 21.83
CA MET A 98 -5.42 10.66 21.59
C MET A 98 -5.11 11.92 20.77
N TYR A 99 -5.98 12.23 19.83
CA TYR A 99 -5.75 13.34 18.89
C TYR A 99 -6.23 14.68 19.43
N SER A 100 -7.36 14.71 20.13
CA SER A 100 -7.87 15.92 20.76
C SER A 100 -7.01 16.39 21.92
N GLU A 101 -6.34 15.48 22.64
CA GLU A 101 -5.46 15.79 23.76
C GLU A 101 -4.03 16.13 23.32
N SER A 102 -3.68 15.88 22.06
CA SER A 102 -2.35 16.17 21.53
C SER A 102 -2.21 17.63 21.16
N VAL A 103 -1.01 18.21 21.42
CA VAL A 103 -0.66 19.56 20.97
C VAL A 103 -0.57 19.62 19.45
N TYR A 104 -0.12 18.54 18.80
CA TYR A 104 0.03 18.42 17.35
C TYR A 104 -0.69 17.17 16.85
N PRO A 105 -2.03 17.17 16.75
CA PRO A 105 -2.78 15.96 16.42
C PRO A 105 -2.47 15.39 15.04
N ARG A 106 -2.00 16.24 14.10
CA ARG A 106 -1.63 15.78 12.74
C ARG A 106 -0.20 15.35 12.60
N GLU A 107 0.57 15.28 13.68
CA GLU A 107 1.98 14.89 13.63
C GLU A 107 2.15 13.44 13.15
N VAL A 108 1.18 12.57 13.43
CA VAL A 108 1.20 11.19 12.96
C VAL A 108 1.31 11.12 11.42
N PHE A 109 0.71 12.07 10.71
CA PHE A 109 0.75 12.10 9.25
C PHE A 109 2.11 12.53 8.71
N ARG A 110 2.88 13.27 9.49
CA ARG A 110 4.23 13.67 9.12
C ARG A 110 5.15 12.46 8.96
N PHE A 111 5.01 11.48 9.82
CA PHE A 111 5.86 10.29 9.87
C PHE A 111 5.21 9.05 9.27
N LEU A 112 3.99 9.15 8.78
CA LEU A 112 3.22 8.03 8.24
C LEU A 112 3.96 7.31 7.10
N PRO A 113 4.59 7.99 6.12
CA PRO A 113 5.35 7.29 5.09
C PRO A 113 6.47 6.41 5.65
N LEU A 114 7.15 6.86 6.69
CA LEU A 114 8.19 6.07 7.35
C LEU A 114 7.60 4.84 8.04
N TYR A 115 6.53 5.02 8.82
CA TYR A 115 5.88 3.91 9.53
C TYR A 115 5.38 2.84 8.56
N THR A 116 4.71 3.26 7.48
CA THR A 116 4.17 2.33 6.49
C THR A 116 5.26 1.66 5.68
N ALA A 117 6.36 2.36 5.38
CA ALA A 117 7.50 1.79 4.68
C ALA A 117 8.16 0.69 5.50
N VAL A 118 8.38 0.92 6.80
CA VAL A 118 8.96 -0.08 7.70
C VAL A 118 8.04 -1.29 7.84
N ALA A 119 6.76 -1.06 8.12
CA ALA A 119 5.78 -2.13 8.26
C ALA A 119 5.66 -2.94 6.95
N GLY A 120 5.61 -2.25 5.82
CA GLY A 120 5.54 -2.88 4.51
C GLY A 120 6.80 -3.68 4.18
N ALA A 121 7.98 -3.15 4.49
CA ALA A 121 9.25 -3.84 4.24
C ALA A 121 9.35 -5.13 5.05
N ILE A 122 8.95 -5.11 6.31
CA ILE A 122 8.92 -6.30 7.16
C ILE A 122 7.93 -7.32 6.57
N GLY A 123 6.74 -6.88 6.21
CA GLY A 123 5.74 -7.75 5.59
C GLY A 123 6.19 -8.32 4.25
N PHE A 124 6.87 -7.52 3.43
CA PHE A 124 7.45 -8.00 2.18
C PHE A 124 8.46 -9.11 2.43
N ALA A 125 9.36 -8.93 3.38
CA ALA A 125 10.36 -9.94 3.72
C ALA A 125 9.71 -11.25 4.18
N ILE A 126 8.68 -11.16 5.01
CA ILE A 126 7.94 -12.34 5.48
C ILE A 126 7.27 -13.04 4.30
N GLY A 127 6.60 -12.31 3.43
CA GLY A 127 5.94 -12.87 2.24
C GLY A 127 6.95 -13.50 1.27
N TRP A 128 8.10 -12.86 1.09
CA TRP A 128 9.18 -13.38 0.25
C TRP A 128 9.71 -14.72 0.77
N ILE A 129 9.96 -14.79 2.07
CA ILE A 129 10.42 -16.04 2.71
C ILE A 129 9.35 -17.12 2.60
N ALA A 130 8.09 -16.79 2.88
CA ALA A 130 6.99 -17.73 2.71
C ALA A 130 6.89 -18.23 1.27
N GLY A 131 7.09 -17.37 0.30
CA GLY A 131 7.03 -17.72 -1.13
C GLY A 131 8.15 -18.65 -1.59
N ARG A 132 9.24 -18.73 -0.85
CA ARG A 132 10.32 -19.69 -1.15
C ARG A 132 9.93 -21.14 -0.89
N ASN A 133 8.93 -21.36 -0.04
CA ASN A 133 8.56 -22.69 0.45
C ASN A 133 7.29 -23.23 -0.21
N VAL A 134 6.74 -22.54 -1.19
CA VAL A 134 5.52 -22.98 -1.91
C VAL A 134 5.74 -23.21 -3.38
#